data_0d4639ef4750114837898c11dba59472
#
_entry.id   0d4639ef4750114837898c11dba59472
#
_cell.length_a   1.000
_cell.length_b   1.000
_cell.length_c   1.000
_cell.angle_alpha   90.00
_cell.angle_beta   90.00
_cell.angle_gamma   90.00
#
_symmetry.space_group_name_H-M   'P 1'
#
loop_
_entity.id
_entity.type
_entity.pdbx_description
1 polymer ?
#
loop_
_entity_poly.entity_id
_entity_poly.type
_entity_poly.pdbx_seq_one_letter_code
_entity_poly.pdbx_strand_id
1 'polypeptide(L)'
;MNRYTILAAALAALSGCAVLPPVPIAVADMSPTQGSQASGTATFVERSGKLIVDGRFKGLTPGQHGIHIHEKGDCSAPDAMSAGGHYNPTSEPHGAQDSAKRHGGDLGNLTADANGDATLNVTLESGRVGIGKLAANSIAGKALVVHADPDDLNSQPAGNSGKRVACGVIALQ
;
A
#
# COMPACT_ATOMS: atom_id res chain seq x y z
N MET A 1 -51.02 26.95 52.44
CA MET A 1 -49.90 27.55 51.60
C MET A 1 -48.98 26.42 51.15
N ASN A 2 -49.22 25.86 49.96
CA ASN A 2 -48.41 24.74 49.37
C ASN A 2 -47.29 25.31 48.48
N ARG A 3 -46.06 25.06 48.89
CA ARG A 3 -44.87 25.38 48.05
C ARG A 3 -44.52 24.15 47.24
N TYR A 4 -44.74 24.19 45.94
CA TYR A 4 -44.22 23.17 44.96
C TYR A 4 -42.81 23.56 44.55
N THR A 5 -41.85 22.74 44.93
CA THR A 5 -40.45 22.88 44.50
C THR A 5 -40.31 22.13 43.16
N ILE A 6 -40.07 22.86 42.06
CA ILE A 6 -39.80 22.29 40.75
C ILE A 6 -38.32 21.95 40.69
N LEU A 7 -37.99 20.65 40.60
CA LEU A 7 -36.64 20.16 40.34
C LEU A 7 -36.42 20.20 38.82
N ALA A 8 -35.54 21.07 38.35
CA ALA A 8 -35.10 21.09 36.95
C ALA A 8 -33.96 20.06 36.76
N ALA A 9 -34.24 18.99 36.04
CA ALA A 9 -33.23 18.03 35.63
C ALA A 9 -32.47 18.57 34.41
N ALA A 10 -31.20 18.89 34.58
CA ALA A 10 -30.31 19.27 33.47
C ALA A 10 -29.85 17.99 32.72
N LEU A 11 -30.31 17.78 31.48
CA LEU A 11 -29.76 16.78 30.60
C LEU A 11 -28.41 17.27 30.05
N ALA A 12 -27.32 16.68 30.50
CA ALA A 12 -26.00 16.86 29.91
C ALA A 12 -25.94 16.05 28.60
N ALA A 13 -25.98 16.72 27.45
CA ALA A 13 -25.74 16.12 26.16
C ALA A 13 -24.23 15.83 26.02
N LEU A 14 -23.84 14.55 26.11
CA LEU A 14 -22.50 14.08 25.71
C LEU A 14 -22.38 14.15 24.22
N SER A 15 -21.79 15.23 23.69
CA SER A 15 -21.36 15.30 22.29
C SER A 15 -20.14 14.40 22.11
N GLY A 16 -20.38 13.13 21.80
CA GLY A 16 -19.33 12.22 21.35
C GLY A 16 -18.78 12.70 20.02
N CYS A 17 -17.53 13.15 19.96
CA CYS A 17 -16.82 13.33 18.70
C CYS A 17 -16.71 11.96 18.02
N ALA A 18 -17.55 11.69 17.02
CA ALA A 18 -17.36 10.55 16.14
C ALA A 18 -16.06 10.77 15.34
N VAL A 19 -15.01 10.03 15.69
CA VAL A 19 -13.79 9.98 14.85
C VAL A 19 -14.17 9.23 13.58
N LEU A 20 -14.32 9.96 12.48
CA LEU A 20 -14.53 9.36 11.17
C LEU A 20 -13.30 8.50 10.85
N PRO A 21 -13.50 7.30 10.24
CA PRO A 21 -12.38 6.49 9.77
C PRO A 21 -11.53 7.30 8.78
N PRO A 22 -10.20 7.10 8.77
CA PRO A 22 -9.34 7.79 7.81
C PRO A 22 -9.79 7.47 6.40
N VAL A 23 -9.98 8.51 5.59
CA VAL A 23 -10.28 8.36 4.16
C VAL A 23 -8.99 7.95 3.45
N PRO A 24 -9.01 6.92 2.57
CA PRO A 24 -7.86 6.61 1.72
C PRO A 24 -7.46 7.85 0.92
N ILE A 25 -6.18 8.17 0.90
CA ILE A 25 -5.65 9.34 0.18
C ILE A 25 -5.19 8.94 -1.22
N ALA A 26 -4.78 7.67 -1.41
CA ALA A 26 -4.51 7.10 -2.73
C ALA A 26 -4.95 5.65 -2.82
N VAL A 27 -5.23 5.20 -4.04
CA VAL A 27 -5.66 3.83 -4.34
C VAL A 27 -4.90 3.32 -5.56
N ALA A 28 -4.52 2.04 -5.54
CA ALA A 28 -4.04 1.31 -6.71
C ALA A 28 -5.01 0.14 -6.98
N ASP A 29 -5.74 0.21 -8.09
CA ASP A 29 -6.53 -0.90 -8.60
C ASP A 29 -5.64 -1.77 -9.48
N MET A 30 -5.40 -3.00 -9.03
CA MET A 30 -4.45 -3.93 -9.63
C MET A 30 -5.12 -4.77 -10.70
N SER A 31 -4.61 -4.67 -11.91
CA SER A 31 -5.03 -5.50 -13.05
C SER A 31 -3.99 -6.60 -13.33
N PRO A 32 -4.44 -7.77 -13.81
CA PRO A 32 -3.53 -8.85 -14.16
C PRO A 32 -2.65 -8.48 -15.37
N THR A 33 -1.41 -8.94 -15.36
CA THR A 33 -0.53 -8.93 -16.55
C THR A 33 -0.88 -10.07 -17.48
N GLN A 34 -0.28 -10.10 -18.67
CA GLN A 34 -0.52 -11.16 -19.64
C GLN A 34 -0.23 -12.55 -19.06
N GLY A 35 -1.22 -13.44 -19.15
CA GLY A 35 -1.13 -14.81 -18.64
C GLY A 35 -1.33 -14.97 -17.14
N SER A 36 -1.63 -13.89 -16.42
CA SER A 36 -1.98 -13.89 -15.00
C SER A 36 -3.48 -13.71 -14.77
N GLN A 37 -3.95 -14.09 -13.57
CA GLN A 37 -5.29 -13.78 -13.06
C GLN A 37 -5.23 -12.94 -11.78
N ALA A 38 -4.01 -12.59 -11.34
CA ALA A 38 -3.79 -11.83 -10.12
C ALA A 38 -4.37 -10.41 -10.24
N SER A 39 -5.20 -10.04 -9.30
CA SER A 39 -5.84 -8.72 -9.24
C SER A 39 -6.06 -8.32 -7.79
N GLY A 40 -6.43 -7.07 -7.55
CA GLY A 40 -6.67 -6.60 -6.19
C GLY A 40 -6.81 -5.09 -6.10
N THR A 41 -6.85 -4.60 -4.87
CA THR A 41 -6.85 -3.16 -4.58
C THR A 41 -5.97 -2.91 -3.37
N ALA A 42 -5.13 -1.89 -3.45
CA ALA A 42 -4.37 -1.38 -2.33
C ALA A 42 -4.74 0.08 -2.05
N THR A 43 -4.87 0.42 -0.77
CA THR A 43 -5.15 1.76 -0.28
C THR A 43 -3.95 2.31 0.48
N PHE A 44 -3.70 3.59 0.32
CA PHE A 44 -2.58 4.30 0.93
C PHE A 44 -3.12 5.45 1.76
N VAL A 45 -2.78 5.49 3.04
CA VAL A 45 -3.19 6.54 3.96
C VAL A 45 -1.96 7.10 4.66
N GLU A 46 -1.73 8.41 4.52
CA GLU A 46 -0.65 9.06 5.25
C GLU A 46 -1.21 9.73 6.51
N ARG A 47 -0.70 9.30 7.67
CA ARG A 47 -1.13 9.81 8.97
C ARG A 47 0.02 9.83 9.97
N SER A 48 0.16 10.94 10.69
CA SER A 48 1.14 11.08 11.80
C SER A 48 2.57 10.68 11.41
N GLY A 49 3.02 11.07 10.22
CA GLY A 49 4.37 10.78 9.74
C GLY A 49 4.57 9.33 9.26
N LYS A 50 3.49 8.58 9.08
CA LYS A 50 3.50 7.20 8.59
C LYS A 50 2.63 7.05 7.36
N LEU A 51 3.07 6.24 6.41
CA LEU A 51 2.30 5.77 5.29
C LEU A 51 1.83 4.35 5.57
N ILE A 52 0.53 4.17 5.71
CA ILE A 52 -0.12 2.87 5.93
C ILE A 52 -0.58 2.38 4.57
N VAL A 53 -0.22 1.16 4.22
CA VAL A 53 -0.61 0.48 2.98
C VAL A 53 -1.40 -0.76 3.35
N ASP A 54 -2.69 -0.77 3.00
CA ASP A 54 -3.58 -1.92 3.16
C ASP A 54 -4.00 -2.42 1.78
N GLY A 55 -3.97 -3.73 1.57
CA GLY A 55 -4.36 -4.31 0.28
C GLY A 55 -5.04 -5.66 0.41
N ARG A 56 -5.83 -5.99 -0.61
CA ARG A 56 -6.45 -7.30 -0.80
C ARG A 56 -6.23 -7.75 -2.23
N PHE A 57 -5.73 -8.96 -2.38
CA PHE A 57 -5.35 -9.54 -3.67
C PHE A 57 -5.99 -10.91 -3.82
N LYS A 58 -6.20 -11.33 -5.04
CA LYS A 58 -6.77 -12.62 -5.41
C LYS A 58 -6.17 -13.13 -6.72
N GLY A 59 -6.33 -14.43 -6.96
CA GLY A 59 -5.86 -15.06 -8.19
C GLY A 59 -4.34 -15.26 -8.25
N LEU A 60 -3.68 -15.19 -7.09
CA LEU A 60 -2.26 -15.53 -6.94
C LEU A 60 -2.07 -17.06 -6.84
N THR A 61 -0.88 -17.54 -7.13
CA THR A 61 -0.52 -18.92 -6.78
C THR A 61 -0.35 -19.01 -5.25
N PRO A 62 -0.67 -20.15 -4.60
CA PRO A 62 -0.40 -20.28 -3.17
C PRO A 62 1.08 -20.11 -2.84
N GLY A 63 1.40 -19.31 -1.82
CA GLY A 63 2.77 -19.05 -1.39
C GLY A 63 3.11 -17.57 -1.30
N GLN A 64 4.41 -17.26 -1.27
CA GLN A 64 4.91 -15.91 -1.15
C GLN A 64 5.10 -15.24 -2.52
N HIS A 65 4.84 -13.94 -2.57
CA HIS A 65 4.95 -13.09 -3.74
C HIS A 65 5.57 -11.76 -3.36
N GLY A 66 6.64 -11.35 -4.03
CA GLY A 66 7.20 -10.03 -3.86
C GLY A 66 6.18 -8.95 -4.25
N ILE A 67 6.16 -7.86 -3.49
CA ILE A 67 5.33 -6.69 -3.81
C ILE A 67 6.13 -5.41 -3.63
N HIS A 68 6.13 -4.55 -4.68
CA HIS A 68 6.96 -3.36 -4.70
C HIS A 68 6.25 -2.17 -5.37
N ILE A 69 6.63 -0.97 -4.98
CA ILE A 69 6.29 0.25 -5.72
C ILE A 69 7.39 0.44 -6.78
N HIS A 70 6.98 0.56 -8.04
CA HIS A 70 7.85 0.79 -9.20
C HIS A 70 7.89 2.27 -9.60
N GLU A 71 8.98 2.69 -10.23
CA GLU A 71 9.32 4.09 -10.45
C GLU A 71 8.40 4.83 -11.44
N LYS A 72 7.74 4.10 -12.36
CA LYS A 72 6.85 4.67 -13.38
C LYS A 72 5.43 4.19 -13.17
N GLY A 73 4.45 5.11 -13.23
CA GLY A 73 3.02 4.79 -13.19
C GLY A 73 2.50 4.33 -14.55
N ASP A 74 3.16 3.35 -15.14
CA ASP A 74 2.82 2.82 -16.46
C ASP A 74 2.70 1.29 -16.41
N CYS A 75 1.46 0.80 -16.48
CA CYS A 75 1.10 -0.62 -16.53
C CYS A 75 0.69 -1.06 -17.94
N SER A 76 1.03 -0.30 -19.00
CA SER A 76 0.54 -0.55 -20.37
C SER A 76 1.20 -1.73 -21.07
N ALA A 77 2.46 -2.03 -20.73
CA ALA A 77 3.13 -3.22 -21.28
C ALA A 77 2.46 -4.51 -20.79
N PRO A 78 2.25 -5.51 -21.64
CA PRO A 78 1.59 -6.77 -21.28
C PRO A 78 2.20 -7.49 -20.08
N ASP A 79 3.50 -7.32 -19.86
CA ASP A 79 4.29 -7.88 -18.76
C ASP A 79 4.57 -6.85 -17.64
N ALA A 80 3.96 -5.67 -17.72
CA ALA A 80 4.16 -4.52 -16.85
C ALA A 80 5.62 -4.00 -16.76
N MET A 81 6.49 -4.34 -17.74
CA MET A 81 7.87 -3.83 -17.75
C MET A 81 7.94 -2.31 -17.96
N SER A 82 6.89 -1.68 -18.50
CA SER A 82 6.75 -0.23 -18.60
C SER A 82 6.80 0.49 -17.25
N ALA A 83 6.47 -0.19 -16.14
CA ALA A 83 6.56 0.36 -14.80
C ALA A 83 8.01 0.62 -14.32
N GLY A 84 9.03 0.14 -15.05
CA GLY A 84 10.44 0.35 -14.72
C GLY A 84 10.93 -0.51 -13.56
N GLY A 85 11.96 -0.03 -12.84
CA GLY A 85 12.53 -0.67 -11.65
C GLY A 85 11.79 -0.30 -10.36
N HIS A 86 12.28 -0.78 -9.21
CA HIS A 86 11.75 -0.37 -7.91
C HIS A 86 11.93 1.13 -7.68
N TYR A 87 10.96 1.76 -7.04
CA TYR A 87 11.05 3.17 -6.68
C TYR A 87 12.11 3.39 -5.59
N ASN A 88 13.18 4.07 -5.99
CA ASN A 88 14.36 4.25 -5.16
C ASN A 88 14.82 5.72 -5.12
N PRO A 89 14.10 6.59 -4.40
CA PRO A 89 14.41 8.03 -4.37
C PRO A 89 15.71 8.36 -3.63
N THR A 90 16.26 7.42 -2.84
CA THR A 90 17.45 7.62 -2.00
C THR A 90 18.69 6.89 -2.52
N SER A 91 18.58 6.18 -3.66
CA SER A 91 19.68 5.41 -4.27
C SER A 91 20.31 4.38 -3.32
N GLU A 92 19.49 3.77 -2.47
CA GLU A 92 19.89 2.68 -1.58
C GLU A 92 19.88 1.33 -2.32
N PRO A 93 20.57 0.29 -1.85
CA PRO A 93 20.42 -1.07 -2.37
C PRO A 93 19.03 -1.63 -2.03
N HIS A 94 18.58 -2.66 -2.78
CA HIS A 94 17.40 -3.44 -2.44
C HIS A 94 17.56 -4.13 -1.09
N GLY A 95 16.45 -4.27 -0.33
CA GLY A 95 16.50 -4.92 0.98
C GLY A 95 15.15 -5.13 1.64
N ALA A 96 15.17 -5.84 2.76
CA ALA A 96 14.00 -6.11 3.58
C ALA A 96 13.32 -4.82 4.07
N GLN A 97 12.01 -4.87 4.28
CA GLN A 97 11.20 -3.72 4.67
C GLN A 97 11.65 -3.06 5.99
N ASP A 98 12.21 -3.83 6.92
CA ASP A 98 12.75 -3.37 8.21
C ASP A 98 14.23 -2.95 8.13
N SER A 99 14.90 -3.15 6.99
CA SER A 99 16.28 -2.73 6.78
C SER A 99 16.40 -1.20 6.69
N ALA A 100 17.43 -0.65 7.30
CA ALA A 100 17.78 0.76 7.12
C ALA A 100 18.20 1.07 5.67
N LYS A 101 18.81 0.09 4.97
CA LYS A 101 19.21 0.18 3.57
C LYS A 101 18.24 -0.64 2.72
N ARG A 102 17.35 0.04 2.01
CA ARG A 102 16.39 -0.54 1.07
C ARG A 102 15.84 0.54 0.16
N HIS A 103 15.23 0.15 -0.95
CA HIS A 103 14.47 1.09 -1.78
C HIS A 103 13.26 1.66 -1.02
N GLY A 104 12.83 2.83 -1.37
CA GLY A 104 11.58 3.38 -0.88
C GLY A 104 10.37 2.51 -1.24
N GLY A 105 10.44 1.82 -2.38
CA GLY A 105 9.39 0.96 -2.90
C GLY A 105 9.40 -0.49 -2.40
N ASP A 106 10.36 -0.92 -1.60
CA ASP A 106 10.43 -2.31 -1.11
C ASP A 106 9.39 -2.52 0.01
N LEU A 107 8.34 -3.30 -0.28
CA LEU A 107 7.26 -3.62 0.65
C LEU A 107 7.35 -5.05 1.20
N GLY A 108 8.28 -5.88 0.69
CA GLY A 108 8.47 -7.26 1.09
C GLY A 108 7.58 -8.24 0.33
N ASN A 109 6.94 -9.17 1.05
CA ASN A 109 6.18 -10.26 0.45
C ASN A 109 4.72 -10.29 0.91
N LEU A 110 3.82 -10.64 -0.01
CA LEU A 110 2.48 -11.15 0.26
C LEU A 110 2.56 -12.66 0.55
N THR A 111 1.64 -13.18 1.35
CA THR A 111 1.43 -14.63 1.45
C THR A 111 0.01 -14.95 0.98
N ALA A 112 -0.08 -15.64 -0.16
CA ALA A 112 -1.35 -16.12 -0.69
C ALA A 112 -1.72 -17.47 -0.08
N ASP A 113 -2.97 -17.61 0.30
CA ASP A 113 -3.55 -18.86 0.81
C ASP A 113 -3.79 -19.90 -0.32
N ALA A 114 -4.39 -21.04 0.03
CA ALA A 114 -4.70 -22.11 -0.90
C ALA A 114 -5.71 -21.71 -1.99
N ASN A 115 -6.48 -20.63 -1.79
CA ASN A 115 -7.43 -20.09 -2.75
C ASN A 115 -6.82 -18.99 -3.64
N GLY A 116 -5.58 -18.59 -3.35
CA GLY A 116 -4.90 -17.50 -4.04
C GLY A 116 -5.27 -16.12 -3.50
N ASP A 117 -5.85 -16.05 -2.30
CA ASP A 117 -6.19 -14.80 -1.64
C ASP A 117 -5.05 -14.34 -0.72
N ALA A 118 -4.71 -13.07 -0.78
CA ALA A 118 -3.67 -12.46 0.06
C ALA A 118 -4.08 -11.08 0.58
N THR A 119 -3.51 -10.71 1.72
CA THR A 119 -3.65 -9.37 2.30
C THR A 119 -2.28 -8.74 2.48
N LEU A 120 -2.23 -7.41 2.33
CA LEU A 120 -1.10 -6.57 2.67
C LEU A 120 -1.50 -5.68 3.84
N ASN A 121 -0.64 -5.56 4.83
CA ASN A 121 -0.70 -4.51 5.84
C ASN A 121 0.73 -4.09 6.16
N VAL A 122 1.15 -2.95 5.64
CA VAL A 122 2.50 -2.42 5.80
C VAL A 122 2.43 -0.98 6.28
N THR A 123 3.28 -0.64 7.24
CA THR A 123 3.46 0.74 7.70
C THR A 123 4.90 1.17 7.40
N LEU A 124 5.02 2.27 6.66
CA LEU A 124 6.29 2.88 6.28
C LEU A 124 6.43 4.25 6.96
N GLU A 125 7.67 4.66 7.22
CA GLU A 125 7.93 6.05 7.64
C GLU A 125 7.76 6.99 6.42
N SER A 126 6.92 8.02 6.55
CA SER A 126 6.61 8.94 5.43
C SER A 126 7.80 9.79 5.00
N GLY A 127 8.85 9.87 5.81
CA GLY A 127 10.12 10.49 5.42
C GLY A 127 10.84 9.75 4.28
N ARG A 128 10.57 8.45 4.09
CA ARG A 128 11.15 7.63 3.02
C ARG A 128 10.31 7.64 1.75
N VAL A 129 9.00 7.49 1.89
CA VAL A 129 8.00 7.59 0.82
C VAL A 129 6.73 8.22 1.36
N GLY A 130 6.03 9.00 0.56
CA GLY A 130 4.78 9.66 0.93
C GLY A 130 3.85 9.77 -0.27
N ILE A 131 2.64 10.28 -0.06
CA ILE A 131 1.64 10.46 -1.12
C ILE A 131 1.40 11.92 -1.51
N GLY A 132 2.04 12.86 -0.83
CA GLY A 132 1.96 14.28 -1.20
C GLY A 132 2.45 14.52 -2.63
N LYS A 133 1.59 15.09 -3.48
CA LYS A 133 1.84 15.29 -4.92
C LYS A 133 3.14 16.03 -5.24
N LEU A 134 3.57 16.92 -4.36
CA LEU A 134 4.76 17.78 -4.52
C LEU A 134 5.98 17.28 -3.71
N ALA A 135 5.84 16.17 -2.97
CA ALA A 135 6.96 15.63 -2.22
C ALA A 135 7.96 14.94 -3.16
N ALA A 136 9.25 15.17 -2.94
CA ALA A 136 10.32 14.55 -3.75
C ALA A 136 10.31 13.02 -3.67
N ASN A 137 9.73 12.46 -2.61
CA ASN A 137 9.59 11.03 -2.34
C ASN A 137 8.15 10.53 -2.59
N SER A 138 7.34 11.25 -3.39
CA SER A 138 5.95 10.89 -3.66
C SER A 138 5.83 9.59 -4.46
N ILE A 139 4.92 8.71 -4.01
CA ILE A 139 4.51 7.52 -4.74
C ILE A 139 3.24 7.75 -5.58
N ALA A 140 2.60 8.90 -5.48
CA ALA A 140 1.45 9.26 -6.32
C ALA A 140 1.86 9.27 -7.80
N GLY A 141 1.10 8.57 -8.64
CA GLY A 141 1.41 8.40 -10.06
C GLY A 141 2.50 7.38 -10.35
N LYS A 142 2.94 6.56 -9.39
CA LYS A 142 3.82 5.41 -9.56
C LYS A 142 3.00 4.13 -9.66
N ALA A 143 3.62 2.97 -9.93
CA ALA A 143 2.92 1.71 -10.01
C ALA A 143 3.19 0.83 -8.78
N LEU A 144 2.14 0.20 -8.25
CA LEU A 144 2.26 -0.96 -7.39
C LEU A 144 2.31 -2.22 -8.26
N VAL A 145 3.26 -3.12 -7.99
CA VAL A 145 3.46 -4.35 -8.75
C VAL A 145 3.54 -5.54 -7.80
N VAL A 146 2.83 -6.61 -8.14
CA VAL A 146 2.95 -7.94 -7.49
C VAL A 146 3.70 -8.87 -8.41
N HIS A 147 4.60 -9.68 -7.86
CA HIS A 147 5.48 -10.58 -8.57
C HIS A 147 5.07 -12.06 -8.44
N ALA A 148 5.59 -12.92 -9.32
CA ALA A 148 5.28 -14.34 -9.33
C ALA A 148 5.98 -15.11 -8.21
N ASP A 149 7.20 -14.71 -7.87
CA ASP A 149 8.08 -15.40 -6.93
C ASP A 149 8.28 -14.56 -5.65
N PRO A 150 8.72 -15.18 -4.56
CA PRO A 150 9.10 -14.46 -3.36
C PRO A 150 10.23 -13.46 -3.63
N ASP A 151 10.15 -12.30 -2.99
CA ASP A 151 11.31 -11.44 -2.79
C ASP A 151 12.25 -12.10 -1.78
N ASP A 152 13.51 -12.38 -2.16
CA ASP A 152 14.54 -12.94 -1.29
C ASP A 152 15.15 -11.92 -0.33
N LEU A 153 14.70 -10.64 -0.42
CA LEU A 153 15.04 -9.50 0.46
C LEU A 153 16.52 -9.11 0.44
N ASN A 154 17.31 -9.63 -0.49
CA ASN A 154 18.76 -9.47 -0.48
C ASN A 154 19.38 -9.29 -1.86
N SER A 155 18.93 -10.05 -2.87
CA SER A 155 19.51 -10.04 -4.22
C SER A 155 19.28 -8.71 -4.92
N GLN A 156 20.35 -8.18 -5.51
CA GLN A 156 20.30 -6.93 -6.24
C GLN A 156 19.93 -7.17 -7.72
N PRO A 157 19.19 -6.28 -8.35
CA PRO A 157 18.61 -5.03 -7.80
C PRO A 157 17.19 -5.20 -7.24
N ALA A 158 16.58 -6.39 -7.25
CA ALA A 158 15.13 -6.54 -7.09
C ALA A 158 14.67 -7.84 -6.39
N GLY A 159 15.53 -8.48 -5.57
CA GLY A 159 15.17 -9.63 -4.73
C GLY A 159 14.75 -10.88 -5.50
N ASN A 160 15.12 -11.04 -6.78
CA ASN A 160 14.80 -12.21 -7.62
C ASN A 160 13.29 -12.57 -7.68
N SER A 161 12.40 -11.60 -7.50
CA SER A 161 10.94 -11.81 -7.38
C SER A 161 10.26 -12.31 -8.66
N GLY A 162 10.99 -12.53 -9.74
CA GLY A 162 10.48 -13.13 -10.97
C GLY A 162 9.56 -12.21 -11.78
N LYS A 163 8.63 -12.82 -12.52
CA LYS A 163 7.70 -12.10 -13.40
C LYS A 163 6.74 -11.21 -12.62
N ARG A 164 6.25 -10.15 -13.25
CA ARG A 164 5.18 -9.30 -12.72
C ARG A 164 3.83 -9.94 -13.05
N VAL A 165 2.97 -10.13 -12.06
CA VAL A 165 1.67 -10.80 -12.21
C VAL A 165 0.49 -9.87 -12.07
N ALA A 166 0.66 -8.73 -11.40
CA ALA A 166 -0.35 -7.67 -11.34
C ALA A 166 0.32 -6.29 -11.26
N CYS A 167 -0.33 -5.29 -11.85
CA CYS A 167 0.13 -3.89 -11.86
C CYS A 167 -1.04 -2.95 -11.70
N GLY A 168 -0.85 -1.88 -10.92
CA GLY A 168 -1.84 -0.81 -10.74
C GLY A 168 -1.19 0.53 -10.45
N VAL A 169 -1.68 1.59 -11.09
CA VAL A 169 -1.17 2.96 -10.84
C VAL A 169 -1.75 3.50 -9.55
N ILE A 170 -0.91 4.07 -8.70
CA ILE A 170 -1.29 4.70 -7.43
C ILE A 170 -1.88 6.07 -7.72
N ALA A 171 -3.21 6.17 -7.67
CA ALA A 171 -3.97 7.39 -7.95
C ALA A 171 -4.46 8.06 -6.66
N LEU A 172 -4.27 9.37 -6.55
CA LEU A 172 -4.85 10.17 -5.46
C LEU A 172 -6.37 10.20 -5.60
N GLN A 173 -7.08 10.13 -4.45
CA GLN A 173 -8.52 10.23 -4.34
C GLN A 173 -8.97 11.65 -4.01
#